data_1decc1895bf06b99b94f15f6c44d4f06
#
_entry.id   1decc1895bf06b99b94f15f6c44d4f06
#
_cell.length_a   1.000
_cell.length_b   1.000
_cell.length_c   1.000
_cell.angle_alpha   90.00
_cell.angle_beta   90.00
_cell.angle_gamma   90.00
#
_symmetry.space_group_name_H-M   'P 1'
#
loop_
_entity.id
_entity.type
_entity.pdbx_description
1 polymer ?
#
loop_
_entity_poly.entity_id
_entity_poly.type
_entity_poly.pdbx_seq_one_letter_code
_entity_poly.pdbx_strand_id
1 'polypeptide(L)' 'MEIKTKMIEEAHEFKEAVEKKEAVEELADILELIHASLGAYGVKLEELEAIRKEKKEKRGGFEKAIYLIDVQD' A
#
# COMPACT_ATOMS: atom_id res chain seq x y z
N MET A 1 -5.47 14.15 -13.26
CA MET A 1 -5.03 12.76 -13.16
C MET A 1 -5.91 11.99 -12.17
N GLU A 2 -6.31 10.84 -12.55
CA GLU A 2 -7.12 9.98 -11.70
C GLU A 2 -6.22 9.23 -10.71
N ILE A 3 -6.35 9.54 -9.43
CA ILE A 3 -5.47 8.96 -8.40
C ILE A 3 -5.61 7.44 -8.33
N LYS A 4 -6.83 6.94 -8.42
CA LYS A 4 -7.07 5.49 -8.35
C LYS A 4 -6.41 4.76 -9.50
N THR A 5 -6.51 5.31 -10.70
CA THR A 5 -5.87 4.75 -11.89
C THR A 5 -4.36 4.76 -11.74
N LYS A 6 -3.81 5.87 -11.24
CA LYS A 6 -2.38 5.98 -11.03
C LYS A 6 -1.89 4.99 -9.97
N MET A 7 -2.70 4.77 -8.94
CA MET A 7 -2.36 3.79 -7.91
C MET A 7 -2.29 2.38 -8.47
N ILE A 8 -3.17 2.05 -9.40
CA ILE A 8 -3.13 0.75 -10.09
C ILE A 8 -1.85 0.63 -10.91
N GLU A 9 -1.45 1.69 -11.61
CA GLU A 9 -0.21 1.69 -12.39
C GLU A 9 1.00 1.47 -11.51
N GLU A 10 1.08 2.18 -10.38
CA GLU A 10 2.21 2.04 -9.47
C GLU A 10 2.24 0.67 -8.80
N ALA A 11 1.07 0.13 -8.49
CA ALA A 11 0.99 -1.23 -7.94
C ALA A 11 1.50 -2.25 -8.95
N HIS A 12 1.19 -2.05 -10.23
CA HIS A 12 1.68 -2.92 -11.29
C HIS A 12 3.20 -2.82 -11.42
N GLU A 13 3.74 -1.61 -11.36
CA GLU A 13 5.18 -1.40 -11.41
C GLU A 13 5.88 -2.05 -10.21
N PHE A 14 5.25 -1.95 -9.02
CA PHE A 14 5.77 -2.63 -7.84
C PHE A 14 5.80 -4.15 -8.04
N LYS A 15 4.76 -4.69 -8.63
CA LYS A 15 4.68 -6.12 -8.93
C LYS A 15 5.81 -6.56 -9.87
N GLU A 16 6.13 -5.72 -10.84
CA GLU A 16 7.17 -6.01 -11.82
C GLU A 16 8.59 -5.74 -11.30
N ALA A 17 8.72 -5.02 -10.20
CA ALA A 17 10.04 -4.69 -9.65
C ALA A 17 10.74 -5.97 -9.17
N VAL A 18 11.97 -6.17 -9.61
CA VAL A 18 12.76 -7.34 -9.27
C VAL A 18 13.72 -7.03 -8.12
N GLU A 19 14.39 -5.89 -8.18
CA GLU A 19 15.37 -5.52 -7.18
C GLU A 19 14.75 -4.75 -6.03
N LYS A 20 15.33 -4.91 -4.84
CA LYS A 20 14.88 -4.24 -3.63
C LYS A 20 14.79 -2.72 -3.83
N LYS A 21 15.80 -2.12 -4.46
CA LYS A 21 15.82 -0.69 -4.69
C LYS A 21 14.62 -0.23 -5.51
N GLU A 22 14.33 -0.93 -6.58
CA GLU A 22 13.16 -0.62 -7.43
C GLU A 22 11.87 -0.78 -6.65
N ALA A 23 11.74 -1.86 -5.90
CA ALA A 23 10.54 -2.12 -5.11
C ALA A 23 10.29 -1.00 -4.09
N VAL A 24 11.34 -0.55 -3.42
CA VAL A 24 11.23 0.52 -2.43
C VAL A 24 10.83 1.84 -3.10
N GLU A 25 11.38 2.13 -4.27
CA GLU A 25 11.00 3.33 -5.01
C GLU A 25 9.53 3.31 -5.39
N GLU A 26 9.03 2.16 -5.83
CA GLU A 26 7.62 2.02 -6.18
C GLU A 26 6.73 2.15 -4.94
N LEU A 27 7.17 1.62 -3.80
CA LEU A 27 6.45 1.78 -2.55
C LEU A 27 6.37 3.26 -2.14
N ALA A 28 7.45 4.01 -2.37
CA ALA A 28 7.46 5.44 -2.09
C ALA A 28 6.43 6.17 -2.96
N ASP A 29 6.32 5.80 -4.23
CA ASP A 29 5.34 6.39 -5.13
C ASP A 29 3.92 6.06 -4.68
N ILE A 30 3.68 4.83 -4.27
CA ILE A 30 2.38 4.41 -3.75
C ILE A 30 2.03 5.20 -2.48
N LEU A 31 3.01 5.38 -1.59
CA LEU A 31 2.80 6.15 -0.37
C LEU A 31 2.43 7.61 -0.69
N GLU A 32 3.09 8.20 -1.68
CA GLU A 32 2.78 9.56 -2.12
C GLU A 32 1.33 9.66 -2.60
N LEU A 33 0.87 8.64 -3.33
CA LEU A 33 -0.51 8.61 -3.80
C LEU A 33 -1.49 8.45 -2.63
N ILE A 34 -1.09 7.71 -1.60
CA ILE A 34 -1.90 7.59 -0.39
C ILE A 34 -2.06 8.96 0.27
N HIS A 35 -0.97 9.71 0.41
CA HIS A 35 -1.02 11.06 0.97
C HIS A 35 -1.90 11.98 0.14
N ALA A 36 -1.79 11.91 -1.18
CA ALA A 36 -2.63 12.71 -2.07
C ALA A 36 -4.10 12.35 -1.91
N SER A 37 -4.40 11.06 -1.75
CA SER A 37 -5.77 10.59 -1.54
C SER A 37 -6.35 11.11 -0.24
N LEU A 38 -5.55 11.15 0.82
CA LEU A 38 -5.99 11.70 2.10
C LEU A 38 -6.46 13.14 1.95
N GLY A 39 -5.69 13.94 1.22
CA GLY A 39 -6.07 15.33 0.95
C GLY A 39 -7.36 15.41 0.16
N ALA A 40 -7.53 14.55 -0.83
CA ALA A 40 -8.72 14.55 -1.68
C ALA A 40 -9.99 14.16 -0.90
N TYR A 41 -9.87 13.26 0.06
CA TYR A 41 -11.01 12.82 0.87
C TYR A 41 -11.17 13.59 2.19
N GLY A 42 -10.26 14.49 2.49
CA GLY A 42 -10.32 15.26 3.73
C GLY A 42 -10.08 14.41 4.97
N VAL A 43 -9.24 13.38 4.86
CA VAL A 43 -8.93 12.46 5.95
C VAL A 43 -7.50 12.71 6.42
N LYS A 44 -7.29 12.69 7.72
CA LYS A 44 -5.96 12.86 8.28
C LYS A 44 -5.23 11.52 8.35
N LEU A 45 -3.91 11.58 8.30
CA LEU A 45 -3.09 10.38 8.38
C LEU A 45 -3.37 9.58 9.64
N GLU A 46 -3.59 10.25 10.77
CA GLU A 46 -3.89 9.59 12.03
C GLU A 46 -5.17 8.77 11.95
N GLU A 47 -6.17 9.27 11.23
CA GLU A 47 -7.42 8.56 11.03
C GLU A 47 -7.20 7.29 10.21
N LEU A 48 -6.43 7.41 9.14
CA LEU A 48 -6.11 6.26 8.30
C LEU A 48 -5.34 5.21 9.10
N GLU A 49 -4.38 5.64 9.89
CA GLU A 49 -3.59 4.73 10.72
C GLU A 49 -4.44 4.02 11.76
N ALA A 50 -5.41 4.72 12.35
CA ALA A 50 -6.32 4.11 13.31
C ALA A 50 -7.13 2.99 12.66
N ILE A 51 -7.63 3.24 11.45
CA ILE A 51 -8.39 2.25 10.70
C ILE A 51 -7.51 1.06 10.34
N ARG A 52 -6.29 1.32 9.90
CA ARG A 52 -5.33 0.27 9.54
C ARG A 52 -5.04 -0.63 10.73
N LYS A 53 -4.79 -0.04 11.90
CA LYS A 53 -4.51 -0.80 13.12
C LYS A 53 -5.70 -1.65 13.53
N GLU A 54 -6.89 -1.10 13.44
CA GLU A 54 -8.12 -1.84 13.77
C GLU A 54 -8.27 -3.06 12.86
N LYS A 55 -8.03 -2.89 11.57
CA LYS A 55 -8.10 -3.99 10.62
C LYS A 55 -7.03 -5.03 10.90
N LYS A 56 -5.84 -4.59 11.26
CA LYS A 56 -4.75 -5.49 11.60
C LYS A 56 -5.11 -6.38 12.79
N GLU A 57 -5.72 -5.79 13.82
CA GLU A 57 -6.15 -6.55 14.99
C GLU A 57 -7.19 -7.59 14.64
N LYS A 58 -8.14 -7.24 13.78
CA LYS A 58 -9.22 -8.15 13.38
C LYS A 58 -8.74 -9.28 12.47
N ARG A 59 -7.79 -8.98 11.59
CA ARG A 59 -7.35 -9.92 10.55
C ARG A 59 -5.98 -10.53 10.80
N GLY A 60 -5.28 -10.10 11.84
CA GLY A 60 -3.93 -10.55 12.10
C GLY A 60 -2.87 -9.88 11.25
N GLY A 61 -3.27 -8.90 10.43
CA GLY A 61 -2.36 -8.13 9.60
C GLY A 61 -1.90 -8.85 8.34
N PHE A 62 -1.39 -8.08 7.39
CA PHE A 62 -0.92 -8.63 6.13
C PHE A 62 0.46 -9.29 6.22
N GLU A 63 1.13 -9.14 7.34
CA GLU A 63 2.40 -9.82 7.57
C GLU A 63 2.21 -11.34 7.48
N LYS A 64 1.13 -11.84 8.08
CA LYS A 64 0.80 -13.27 8.00
C LYS A 64 0.43 -13.67 6.59
N ALA A 65 -0.26 -12.80 5.87
CA ALA A 65 -0.65 -13.06 4.49
C ALA A 65 0.58 -13.19 3.59
N ILE A 66 1.61 -12.38 3.86
CA ILE A 66 2.86 -12.43 3.09
C ILE A 66 3.53 -13.79 3.26
N TYR A 67 3.58 -14.29 4.48
CA TYR A 67 4.16 -15.61 4.74
C TYR A 67 3.38 -16.72 4.06
N LEU A 68 2.06 -16.61 4.08
CA LEU A 68 1.22 -17.61 3.41
C LEU A 68 1.45 -17.62 1.90
N ILE A 69 1.64 -16.45 1.31
CA ILE A 69 1.92 -16.35 -0.11
C ILE A 69 3.24 -17.02 -0.44
N ASP A 70 4.25 -16.78 0.37
CA ASP A 70 5.57 -17.39 0.17
C ASP A 70 5.50 -18.91 0.25
N VAL A 71 4.72 -19.43 1.17
CA VAL A 71 4.56 -20.86 1.34
C VAL A 71 3.86 -21.49 0.13
N GLN A 72 2.93 -20.76 -0.46
CA GLN A 72 2.17 -21.24 -1.60
C GLN A 72 2.95 -21.25 -2.90
N ASP A 73 3.90 -20.37 -3.00
CA ASP A 73 4.75 -20.26 -4.18
C ASP A 73 5.84 -21.34 -4.18
#